data_5f27bd27da2553ba1bdb1f8f1842d74d
#
_entry.id   5f27bd27da2553ba1bdb1f8f1842d74d
#
_cell.length_a   1.000
_cell.length_b   1.000
_cell.length_c   1.000
_cell.angle_alpha   90.00
_cell.angle_beta   90.00
_cell.angle_gamma   90.00
#
_symmetry.space_group_name_H-M   'P 1'
#
loop_
_entity.id
_entity.type
_entity.pdbx_description
1 polymer ?
#
loop_
_entity_poly.entity_id
_entity_poly.type
_entity_poly.pdbx_seq_one_letter_code
_entity_poly.pdbx_strand_id
1 'polypeptide(L)'
;MSWRSKRGGDSEFWCHPESLYLTGNLYMFWFCPLLRQLSACGARQKPSISVVKTFTTSASCRKYQIQQIDPNMATTTTKTGQPLDRTQLDSLLRRRLFYTPAFEVYGGVSGLYDYGPPGCSLQANIIDTWRKHFVLEENMLEVDCTMLTPHEVLKTSGHVDKFADWMCKDPKSGEIFRADHLVEEVLESRLKGDKEARGQKVEVDEKKEAQKKRKIKDTKAIQLDDKLVQEYEEVLAKIDNYGGDELGLLITKYNIKNPTTGGDVLPPVEFNLMFQTSIGPSSNLAGYLRPETAQGQFLTFQKLLEFNQQSMPFASACIGKAFRNEISPRSGLLRVREFLMAEIEHFVDPEGGKKHPRFHEVKDVEVGLLDRKVQLSGQTKITKMSIGDAVSSGTVDSETLGFFIVRIYQFLVRVGADPEKLRFRQHMANEMAHYAADCWDAEMLTSYGWIECVGCADRSAYDLTVHSKKTGAPLCVRETRSEPLKIEEYQVDLDKKKFGPKFKKDGKTVEAAVENLSQELREKLSLDLKKSGKVEIDVPGVGNGKVEIDKDLINIEKRTRIEHVREYTPNVIEPAFGIGRILYSVMEHVYWSREGSEERGVSA
;
A
#
# COMPACT_ATOMS: atom_id res chain seq x y z
N MET A 1 23.76 -55.06 -8.66
CA MET A 1 25.04 -55.29 -9.37
C MET A 1 26.06 -54.33 -8.80
N SER A 2 27.03 -54.92 -8.17
CA SER A 2 28.16 -54.32 -7.45
C SER A 2 29.23 -53.84 -8.42
N TRP A 3 29.89 -52.73 -8.05
CA TRP A 3 31.29 -52.58 -8.32
C TRP A 3 32.00 -51.82 -7.20
N ARG A 4 33.00 -52.49 -6.65
CA ARG A 4 33.92 -52.09 -5.58
C ARG A 4 35.17 -51.39 -6.14
N SER A 5 35.62 -50.35 -5.44
CA SER A 5 36.96 -50.17 -4.83
C SER A 5 38.22 -50.21 -5.69
N LYS A 6 39.08 -49.16 -5.47
CA LYS A 6 40.52 -49.19 -5.06
C LYS A 6 41.00 -47.74 -4.92
N ARG A 7 41.42 -47.35 -3.79
CA ARG A 7 42.60 -47.17 -2.94
C ARG A 7 43.82 -46.55 -3.65
N GLY A 8 44.32 -45.54 -2.97
CA GLY A 8 45.76 -45.30 -2.77
C GLY A 8 46.14 -43.86 -3.00
N GLY A 9 46.67 -43.21 -1.95
CA GLY A 9 47.94 -42.70 -1.78
C GLY A 9 48.06 -41.43 -0.92
N ASP A 10 48.71 -41.57 0.19
CA ASP A 10 48.98 -40.63 1.28
C ASP A 10 49.79 -39.39 0.86
N SER A 11 49.58 -38.25 1.53
CA SER A 11 50.66 -37.50 2.18
C SER A 11 50.10 -36.46 3.16
N GLU A 12 50.48 -36.65 4.41
CA GLU A 12 50.25 -35.79 5.58
C GLU A 12 50.95 -34.43 5.44
N PHE A 13 50.36 -33.38 6.00
CA PHE A 13 51.10 -32.35 6.73
C PHE A 13 50.20 -31.78 7.84
N TRP A 14 50.66 -32.05 9.04
CA TRP A 14 50.20 -31.51 10.31
C TRP A 14 50.64 -30.06 10.47
N CYS A 15 49.82 -29.20 11.06
CA CYS A 15 50.24 -28.29 12.11
C CYS A 15 49.03 -27.84 12.93
N HIS A 16 49.10 -28.09 14.22
CA HIS A 16 48.17 -27.75 15.30
C HIS A 16 48.51 -26.38 15.93
N PRO A 17 47.74 -25.90 16.89
CA PRO A 17 47.35 -24.50 17.08
C PRO A 17 48.09 -23.84 18.26
N GLU A 18 48.09 -22.53 18.28
CA GLU A 18 48.26 -21.80 19.55
C GLU A 18 47.37 -20.56 19.63
N SER A 19 46.78 -20.49 20.78
CA SER A 19 45.99 -19.42 21.35
C SER A 19 46.79 -18.13 21.55
N LEU A 20 46.13 -16.97 21.31
CA LEU A 20 46.48 -15.76 22.06
C LEU A 20 45.28 -14.81 22.14
N TYR A 21 44.80 -14.62 23.36
CA TYR A 21 43.94 -13.51 23.77
C TYR A 21 44.67 -12.20 23.63
N LEU A 22 44.05 -11.18 23.06
CA LEU A 22 44.32 -9.79 23.40
C LEU A 22 43.13 -8.89 23.11
N THR A 23 42.64 -8.31 24.18
CA THR A 23 41.74 -7.16 24.27
C THR A 23 42.33 -5.92 23.63
N GLY A 24 41.51 -5.13 22.95
CA GLY A 24 41.93 -3.78 22.57
C GLY A 24 40.97 -3.08 21.61
N ASN A 25 40.21 -2.14 22.15
CA ASN A 25 39.47 -1.12 21.42
C ASN A 25 40.34 -0.42 20.37
N LEU A 26 39.83 -0.27 19.14
CA LEU A 26 40.31 0.79 18.25
C LEU A 26 39.21 1.29 17.34
N TYR A 27 38.72 2.49 17.65
CA TYR A 27 38.00 3.37 16.73
C TYR A 27 38.93 3.76 15.58
N MET A 28 38.54 3.54 14.33
CA MET A 28 39.19 4.16 13.18
C MET A 28 38.25 5.12 12.47
N PHE A 29 38.45 6.40 12.78
CA PHE A 29 38.05 7.52 11.94
C PHE A 29 39.00 7.61 10.74
N TRP A 30 38.47 7.56 9.52
CA TRP A 30 39.17 8.01 8.34
C TRP A 30 38.78 9.45 8.02
N PHE A 31 39.65 10.38 8.42
CA PHE A 31 39.64 11.76 7.92
C PHE A 31 40.55 11.86 6.69
N CYS A 32 39.99 12.37 5.60
CA CYS A 32 40.75 12.77 4.41
C CYS A 32 41.45 14.13 4.67
N PRO A 33 42.76 14.28 4.45
CA PRO A 33 43.48 15.54 4.68
C PRO A 33 43.59 16.35 3.37
N LEU A 34 42.70 17.31 3.18
CA LEU A 34 42.91 18.35 2.17
C LEU A 34 42.16 19.63 2.60
N LEU A 35 42.74 20.35 3.58
CA LEU A 35 42.47 21.75 3.85
C LEU A 35 43.46 22.26 4.93
N ARG A 36 44.72 22.47 4.55
CA ARG A 36 45.63 23.38 5.24
C ARG A 36 46.53 24.02 4.22
N GLN A 37 46.17 25.23 3.83
CA GLN A 37 47.08 26.34 3.50
C GLN A 37 46.19 27.47 2.98
N LEU A 38 46.05 28.48 3.81
CA LEU A 38 45.98 29.89 3.53
C LEU A 38 45.39 30.63 4.71
N SER A 39 46.24 30.85 5.70
CA SER A 39 46.04 31.92 6.67
C SER A 39 47.28 32.79 6.61
N ALA A 40 47.15 33.96 6.06
CA ALA A 40 47.85 35.19 6.42
C ALA A 40 47.72 36.20 5.26
N CYS A 41 46.87 37.19 5.38
CA CYS A 41 47.22 38.57 5.16
C CYS A 41 46.02 39.45 5.52
N GLY A 42 46.28 40.43 6.29
CA GLY A 42 45.39 41.24 7.05
C GLY A 42 44.79 42.47 6.33
N ALA A 43 43.98 43.12 7.14
CA ALA A 43 43.68 44.55 7.21
C ALA A 43 42.68 45.18 6.24
N ARG A 44 41.53 45.55 6.88
CA ARG A 44 40.81 46.84 6.74
C ARG A 44 40.34 47.33 5.38
N GLN A 45 39.05 47.41 5.18
CA GLN A 45 38.27 48.68 5.14
C GLN A 45 36.82 48.43 4.70
N LYS A 46 35.87 48.95 5.47
CA LYS A 46 34.50 49.21 4.99
C LYS A 46 34.53 50.40 4.02
N PRO A 47 33.68 50.42 2.99
CA PRO A 47 32.70 51.46 2.93
C PRO A 47 31.28 50.99 2.63
N SER A 48 30.36 51.63 3.27
CA SER A 48 28.95 51.73 2.98
C SER A 48 28.71 52.44 1.64
N ILE A 49 27.86 51.94 0.76
CA ILE A 49 27.00 52.74 -0.14
C ILE A 49 25.80 51.91 -0.54
N SER A 50 24.65 52.37 -0.14
CA SER A 50 23.32 52.02 -0.60
C SER A 50 23.12 52.43 -2.06
N VAL A 51 22.69 51.50 -2.92
CA VAL A 51 22.00 51.87 -4.17
C VAL A 51 20.81 50.92 -4.30
N VAL A 52 19.66 51.46 -3.93
CA VAL A 52 18.36 50.91 -4.29
C VAL A 52 18.17 51.19 -5.78
N LYS A 53 18.21 50.14 -6.61
CA LYS A 53 17.68 50.22 -7.98
C LYS A 53 16.33 49.53 -8.01
N THR A 54 15.31 50.35 -8.03
CA THR A 54 13.93 50.00 -8.35
C THR A 54 13.90 49.47 -9.80
N PHE A 55 13.68 48.17 -9.95
CA PHE A 55 13.27 47.61 -11.23
C PHE A 55 11.74 47.55 -11.27
N THR A 56 11.15 48.48 -12.00
CA THR A 56 9.78 48.39 -12.46
C THR A 56 9.72 47.36 -13.59
N THR A 57 9.27 46.16 -13.30
CA THR A 57 8.88 45.18 -14.32
C THR A 57 7.41 45.37 -14.62
N SER A 58 7.11 45.83 -15.83
CA SER A 58 5.76 45.80 -16.37
C SER A 58 5.28 44.37 -16.48
N ALA A 59 4.31 44.00 -15.64
CA ALA A 59 3.62 42.72 -15.70
C ALA A 59 2.70 42.71 -16.94
N SER A 60 3.20 42.19 -18.04
CA SER A 60 2.36 41.68 -19.12
C SER A 60 1.76 40.37 -18.66
N CYS A 61 0.59 40.43 -18.04
CA CYS A 61 -0.22 39.28 -17.66
C CYS A 61 -0.76 38.63 -18.94
N ARG A 62 -0.04 37.63 -19.49
CA ARG A 62 -0.63 36.71 -20.44
C ARG A 62 -1.56 35.78 -19.65
N LYS A 63 -2.86 36.01 -19.76
CA LYS A 63 -3.88 35.06 -19.36
C LYS A 63 -3.64 33.79 -20.17
N TYR A 64 -3.02 32.79 -19.56
CA TYR A 64 -3.13 31.42 -20.04
C TYR A 64 -4.59 30.99 -19.80
N GLN A 65 -5.36 30.85 -20.86
CA GLN A 65 -6.60 30.12 -20.82
C GLN A 65 -6.22 28.68 -20.48
N ILE A 66 -6.62 28.23 -19.30
CA ILE A 66 -6.56 26.83 -18.90
C ILE A 66 -7.56 26.13 -19.82
N GLN A 67 -7.07 25.48 -20.87
CA GLN A 67 -7.85 24.48 -21.57
C GLN A 67 -8.12 23.36 -20.56
N GLN A 68 -9.40 23.11 -20.30
CA GLN A 68 -9.82 21.92 -19.58
C GLN A 68 -9.30 20.73 -20.39
N ILE A 69 -8.34 20.00 -19.84
CA ILE A 69 -7.87 18.74 -20.40
C ILE A 69 -9.00 17.74 -20.19
N ASP A 70 -9.61 17.30 -21.26
CA ASP A 70 -10.58 16.21 -21.27
C ASP A 70 -9.89 14.96 -20.68
N PRO A 71 -10.40 14.39 -19.58
CA PRO A 71 -9.79 13.21 -18.95
C PRO A 71 -9.75 11.97 -19.86
N ASN A 72 -10.46 11.99 -20.99
CA ASN A 72 -10.43 10.92 -22.00
C ASN A 72 -9.37 11.11 -23.10
N MET A 73 -8.56 12.18 -23.05
CA MET A 73 -7.44 12.39 -23.97
C MET A 73 -6.13 11.89 -23.35
N ALA A 74 -5.90 10.60 -23.41
CA ALA A 74 -4.61 10.00 -23.02
C ALA A 74 -3.57 10.06 -24.16
N THR A 75 -3.36 11.20 -24.76
CA THR A 75 -2.12 11.48 -25.48
C THR A 75 -1.16 12.14 -24.48
N THR A 76 -0.39 11.30 -23.79
CA THR A 76 0.70 11.81 -22.98
C THR A 76 1.71 12.48 -23.91
N THR A 77 2.08 13.70 -23.52
CA THR A 77 3.12 14.43 -24.24
C THR A 77 4.48 14.18 -23.61
N THR A 78 5.51 14.18 -24.45
CA THR A 78 6.91 14.19 -23.98
C THR A 78 7.20 15.44 -23.16
N LYS A 79 8.34 15.51 -22.49
CA LYS A 79 8.80 16.70 -21.75
C LYS A 79 8.85 17.96 -22.62
N THR A 80 8.98 17.83 -23.92
CA THR A 80 9.00 18.94 -24.89
C THR A 80 7.64 19.24 -25.53
N GLY A 81 6.56 18.62 -25.04
CA GLY A 81 5.19 18.84 -25.54
C GLY A 81 4.85 18.12 -26.84
N GLN A 82 5.74 17.26 -27.35
CA GLN A 82 5.46 16.41 -28.51
C GLN A 82 4.63 15.18 -28.11
N PRO A 83 3.80 14.62 -28.98
CA PRO A 83 3.11 13.35 -28.70
C PRO A 83 4.12 12.25 -28.36
N LEU A 84 3.83 11.48 -27.32
CA LEU A 84 4.69 10.37 -26.90
C LEU A 84 4.51 9.15 -27.82
N ASP A 85 5.58 8.73 -28.52
CA ASP A 85 5.62 7.40 -29.16
C ASP A 85 6.09 6.35 -28.16
N ARG A 86 5.14 5.66 -27.51
CA ARG A 86 5.42 4.59 -26.56
C ARG A 86 6.23 3.45 -27.17
N THR A 87 5.96 3.10 -28.43
CA THR A 87 6.68 2.01 -29.10
C THR A 87 8.16 2.34 -29.25
N GLN A 88 8.47 3.59 -29.56
CA GLN A 88 9.84 4.09 -29.64
C GLN A 88 10.51 4.07 -28.28
N LEU A 89 9.82 4.56 -27.22
CA LEU A 89 10.32 4.53 -25.86
C LEU A 89 10.60 3.10 -25.38
N ASP A 90 9.63 2.18 -25.49
CA ASP A 90 9.79 0.78 -25.08
C ASP A 90 10.93 0.10 -25.82
N SER A 91 11.06 0.35 -27.14
CA SER A 91 12.18 -0.15 -27.95
C SER A 91 13.51 0.41 -27.47
N LEU A 92 13.59 1.70 -27.13
CA LEU A 92 14.79 2.34 -26.58
C LEU A 92 15.18 1.71 -25.25
N LEU A 93 14.23 1.56 -24.31
CA LEU A 93 14.48 1.03 -22.98
C LEU A 93 15.03 -0.39 -23.02
N ARG A 94 14.49 -1.24 -23.90
CA ARG A 94 14.98 -2.61 -24.14
C ARG A 94 16.35 -2.61 -24.81
N ARG A 95 16.54 -1.88 -25.90
CA ARG A 95 17.84 -1.82 -26.62
C ARG A 95 18.98 -1.28 -25.77
N ARG A 96 18.68 -0.34 -24.88
CA ARG A 96 19.66 0.23 -23.93
C ARG A 96 19.74 -0.56 -22.64
N LEU A 97 19.03 -1.70 -22.57
CA LEU A 97 19.04 -2.62 -21.44
C LEU A 97 18.72 -1.92 -20.10
N PHE A 98 17.71 -1.04 -20.11
CA PHE A 98 17.16 -0.55 -18.83
C PHE A 98 16.45 -1.68 -18.12
N TYR A 99 15.60 -2.40 -18.84
CA TYR A 99 14.99 -3.66 -18.42
C TYR A 99 14.66 -4.53 -19.63
N THR A 100 14.56 -5.83 -19.42
CA THR A 100 14.19 -6.81 -20.44
C THR A 100 13.35 -7.92 -19.80
N PRO A 101 12.47 -8.62 -20.56
CA PRO A 101 11.83 -9.83 -20.05
C PRO A 101 12.87 -10.83 -19.56
N ALA A 102 12.64 -11.39 -18.37
CA ALA A 102 13.53 -12.41 -17.83
C ALA A 102 13.38 -13.74 -18.58
N PHE A 103 14.46 -14.52 -18.65
CA PHE A 103 14.47 -15.87 -19.22
C PHE A 103 14.09 -15.95 -20.71
N GLU A 104 14.35 -14.92 -21.51
CA GLU A 104 13.99 -14.89 -22.94
C GLU A 104 14.54 -16.08 -23.73
N VAL A 105 15.73 -16.59 -23.38
CA VAL A 105 16.34 -17.77 -24.01
C VAL A 105 15.56 -19.07 -23.79
N TYR A 106 14.66 -19.09 -22.82
CA TYR A 106 13.72 -20.18 -22.55
C TYR A 106 12.28 -19.83 -22.96
N GLY A 107 12.08 -18.77 -23.73
CA GLY A 107 10.76 -18.30 -24.16
C GLY A 107 10.15 -17.23 -23.26
N GLY A 108 10.83 -16.85 -22.18
CA GLY A 108 10.39 -15.82 -21.24
C GLY A 108 9.25 -16.25 -20.33
N VAL A 109 9.04 -15.50 -19.25
CA VAL A 109 7.89 -15.64 -18.35
C VAL A 109 7.22 -14.28 -18.19
N SER A 110 5.96 -14.18 -18.53
CA SER A 110 5.21 -12.93 -18.44
C SER A 110 5.23 -12.38 -17.00
N GLY A 111 5.48 -11.09 -16.85
CA GLY A 111 5.53 -10.43 -15.54
C GLY A 111 6.82 -10.63 -14.75
N LEU A 112 7.86 -11.21 -15.37
CA LEU A 112 9.21 -11.26 -14.80
C LEU A 112 10.17 -10.47 -15.69
N TYR A 113 10.94 -9.57 -15.06
CA TYR A 113 11.87 -8.68 -15.76
C TYR A 113 13.21 -8.61 -15.05
N ASP A 114 14.27 -8.56 -15.85
CA ASP A 114 15.63 -8.27 -15.42
C ASP A 114 15.97 -6.80 -15.67
N TYR A 115 16.71 -6.18 -14.77
CA TYR A 115 17.23 -4.83 -14.93
C TYR A 115 18.68 -4.90 -15.40
N GLY A 116 18.99 -4.17 -16.48
CA GLY A 116 20.36 -4.01 -16.94
C GLY A 116 21.09 -2.86 -16.21
N PRO A 117 22.35 -2.57 -16.60
CA PRO A 117 23.19 -1.61 -15.87
C PRO A 117 22.54 -0.22 -15.67
N PRO A 118 21.95 0.44 -16.70
CA PRO A 118 21.31 1.74 -16.48
C PRO A 118 20.04 1.63 -15.64
N GLY A 119 19.26 0.55 -15.79
CA GLY A 119 18.07 0.31 -14.97
C GLY A 119 18.42 0.10 -13.50
N CYS A 120 19.43 -0.72 -13.22
CA CYS A 120 19.95 -0.91 -11.86
C CYS A 120 20.43 0.41 -11.23
N SER A 121 21.17 1.22 -11.99
CA SER A 121 21.65 2.52 -11.49
C SER A 121 20.51 3.48 -11.20
N LEU A 122 19.50 3.54 -12.07
CA LEU A 122 18.31 4.39 -11.86
C LEU A 122 17.51 3.91 -10.65
N GLN A 123 17.27 2.60 -10.52
CA GLN A 123 16.59 2.02 -9.36
C GLN A 123 17.33 2.33 -8.06
N ALA A 124 18.66 2.18 -8.05
CA ALA A 124 19.49 2.49 -6.89
C ALA A 124 19.40 3.98 -6.50
N ASN A 125 19.39 4.89 -7.48
CA ASN A 125 19.25 6.33 -7.23
C ASN A 125 17.86 6.69 -6.66
N ILE A 126 16.80 6.05 -7.15
CA ILE A 126 15.44 6.23 -6.61
C ILE A 126 15.40 5.78 -5.14
N ILE A 127 15.97 4.61 -4.83
CA ILE A 127 16.04 4.06 -3.48
C ILE A 127 16.88 4.95 -2.56
N ASP A 128 18.05 5.42 -3.01
CA ASP A 128 18.90 6.33 -2.24
C ASP A 128 18.18 7.65 -1.93
N THR A 129 17.45 8.20 -2.92
CA THR A 129 16.63 9.39 -2.73
C THR A 129 15.49 9.13 -1.73
N TRP A 130 14.85 7.95 -1.81
CA TRP A 130 13.79 7.55 -0.90
C TRP A 130 14.31 7.44 0.54
N ARG A 131 15.48 6.78 0.76
CA ARG A 131 16.10 6.69 2.09
C ARG A 131 16.42 8.06 2.67
N LYS A 132 16.96 8.96 1.85
CA LYS A 132 17.25 10.33 2.30
C LYS A 132 15.99 11.09 2.68
N HIS A 133 14.93 10.95 1.86
CA HIS A 133 13.68 11.70 2.01
C HIS A 133 12.81 11.19 3.17
N PHE A 134 12.77 9.88 3.40
CA PHE A 134 11.93 9.28 4.44
C PHE A 134 12.75 8.80 5.63
N VAL A 135 13.73 7.92 5.44
CA VAL A 135 14.44 7.32 6.58
C VAL A 135 15.25 8.38 7.33
N LEU A 136 16.02 9.24 6.62
CA LEU A 136 16.88 10.22 7.27
C LEU A 136 16.12 11.50 7.68
N GLU A 137 15.31 12.09 6.79
CA GLU A 137 14.62 13.35 7.08
C GLU A 137 13.48 13.17 8.11
N GLU A 138 12.84 11.98 8.17
CA GLU A 138 11.77 11.66 9.13
C GLU A 138 12.23 10.76 10.29
N ASN A 139 13.53 10.48 10.41
CA ASN A 139 14.13 9.68 11.49
C ASN A 139 13.46 8.31 11.68
N MET A 140 13.24 7.57 10.57
CA MET A 140 12.59 6.26 10.59
C MET A 140 13.58 5.13 10.86
N LEU A 141 13.10 4.02 11.39
CA LEU A 141 13.88 2.81 11.66
C LEU A 141 13.83 1.89 10.44
N GLU A 142 14.90 1.85 9.63
CA GLU A 142 14.97 0.93 8.49
C GLU A 142 15.22 -0.51 8.98
N VAL A 143 14.38 -1.44 8.50
CA VAL A 143 14.47 -2.88 8.79
C VAL A 143 14.44 -3.70 7.51
N ASP A 144 15.02 -4.90 7.56
CA ASP A 144 14.92 -5.90 6.49
C ASP A 144 14.26 -7.15 7.04
N CYS A 145 13.09 -7.49 6.49
CA CYS A 145 12.28 -8.62 6.90
C CYS A 145 12.32 -9.74 5.85
N THR A 146 12.21 -10.99 6.29
CA THR A 146 12.29 -12.16 5.41
C THR A 146 11.16 -12.19 4.36
N MET A 147 11.49 -12.57 3.13
CA MET A 147 10.53 -12.74 2.04
C MET A 147 9.67 -13.99 2.18
N LEU A 148 10.25 -15.08 2.69
CA LEU A 148 9.50 -16.30 2.99
C LEU A 148 8.71 -16.09 4.28
N THR A 149 7.38 -16.14 4.16
CA THR A 149 6.45 -15.87 5.26
C THR A 149 5.63 -17.10 5.59
N PRO A 150 5.56 -17.54 6.85
CA PRO A 150 4.74 -18.67 7.25
C PRO A 150 3.25 -18.44 6.97
N HIS A 151 2.52 -19.53 6.63
CA HIS A 151 1.08 -19.49 6.37
C HIS A 151 0.29 -18.80 7.48
N GLU A 152 0.59 -19.11 8.75
CA GLU A 152 -0.14 -18.55 9.91
C GLU A 152 -0.08 -17.03 9.99
N VAL A 153 1.01 -16.39 9.55
CA VAL A 153 1.14 -14.93 9.51
C VAL A 153 0.14 -14.35 8.53
N LEU A 154 0.17 -14.80 7.27
CA LEU A 154 -0.69 -14.30 6.20
C LEU A 154 -2.16 -14.76 6.34
N LYS A 155 -2.41 -15.86 7.04
CA LYS A 155 -3.77 -16.27 7.45
C LYS A 155 -4.32 -15.32 8.51
N THR A 156 -3.50 -14.95 9.48
CA THR A 156 -3.91 -14.05 10.57
C THR A 156 -4.19 -12.63 10.08
N SER A 157 -3.38 -12.11 9.16
CA SER A 157 -3.61 -10.79 8.54
C SER A 157 -4.76 -10.79 7.53
N GLY A 158 -5.29 -11.98 7.14
CA GLY A 158 -6.39 -12.11 6.19
C GLY A 158 -5.98 -12.30 4.73
N HIS A 159 -4.70 -12.21 4.38
CA HIS A 159 -4.23 -12.35 3.00
C HIS A 159 -4.55 -13.72 2.38
N VAL A 160 -4.48 -14.79 3.16
CA VAL A 160 -4.82 -16.14 2.65
C VAL A 160 -6.28 -16.21 2.19
N ASP A 161 -7.17 -15.49 2.86
CA ASP A 161 -8.62 -15.58 2.63
C ASP A 161 -9.17 -14.52 1.68
N LYS A 162 -8.49 -13.36 1.55
CA LYS A 162 -9.07 -12.18 0.91
C LYS A 162 -8.21 -11.57 -0.19
N PHE A 163 -6.94 -11.99 -0.31
CA PHE A 163 -6.04 -11.43 -1.31
C PHE A 163 -6.17 -12.21 -2.62
N ALA A 164 -7.26 -11.95 -3.33
CA ALA A 164 -7.62 -12.67 -4.54
C ALA A 164 -8.27 -11.75 -5.58
N ASP A 165 -8.10 -12.10 -6.85
CA ASP A 165 -8.78 -11.50 -7.99
C ASP A 165 -9.73 -12.52 -8.65
N TRP A 166 -10.67 -12.04 -9.43
CA TRP A 166 -11.60 -12.88 -10.18
C TRP A 166 -11.04 -13.26 -11.55
N MET A 167 -10.98 -14.56 -11.82
CA MET A 167 -10.37 -15.15 -13.02
C MET A 167 -11.41 -15.83 -13.91
N CYS A 168 -11.43 -15.48 -15.19
CA CYS A 168 -12.19 -16.17 -16.24
C CYS A 168 -11.26 -16.98 -17.13
N LYS A 169 -11.75 -18.10 -17.64
CA LYS A 169 -11.01 -18.96 -18.58
C LYS A 169 -11.84 -19.27 -19.82
N ASP A 170 -11.24 -19.15 -21.00
CA ASP A 170 -11.80 -19.70 -22.24
C ASP A 170 -11.54 -21.21 -22.26
N PRO A 171 -12.59 -22.07 -22.23
CA PRO A 171 -12.43 -23.51 -22.16
C PRO A 171 -11.81 -24.12 -23.44
N LYS A 172 -11.88 -23.41 -24.60
CA LYS A 172 -11.38 -23.90 -25.87
C LYS A 172 -9.92 -23.55 -26.11
N SER A 173 -9.54 -22.28 -25.86
CA SER A 173 -8.17 -21.81 -26.06
C SER A 173 -7.30 -22.03 -24.83
N GLY A 174 -7.90 -22.21 -23.64
CA GLY A 174 -7.21 -22.24 -22.37
C GLY A 174 -6.73 -20.86 -21.87
N GLU A 175 -7.03 -19.79 -22.61
CA GLU A 175 -6.64 -18.42 -22.28
C GLU A 175 -7.34 -17.97 -21.00
N ILE A 176 -6.60 -17.27 -20.15
CA ILE A 176 -7.04 -16.82 -18.83
C ILE A 176 -7.07 -15.30 -18.80
N PHE A 177 -8.14 -14.73 -18.24
CA PHE A 177 -8.38 -13.31 -18.11
C PHE A 177 -8.70 -12.97 -16.65
N ARG A 178 -8.33 -11.80 -16.24
CA ARG A 178 -8.90 -11.17 -15.06
C ARG A 178 -10.29 -10.67 -15.46
N ALA A 179 -11.32 -11.00 -14.69
CA ALA A 179 -12.71 -10.85 -15.12
C ALA A 179 -13.14 -9.39 -15.28
N ASP A 180 -12.75 -8.51 -14.34
CA ASP A 180 -12.96 -7.07 -14.40
C ASP A 180 -12.33 -6.44 -15.64
N HIS A 181 -11.06 -6.74 -15.91
CA HIS A 181 -10.36 -6.25 -17.09
C HIS A 181 -10.96 -6.76 -18.40
N LEU A 182 -11.49 -7.98 -18.41
CA LEU A 182 -12.17 -8.50 -19.60
C LEU A 182 -13.45 -7.70 -19.88
N VAL A 183 -14.22 -7.38 -18.85
CA VAL A 183 -15.41 -6.53 -18.96
C VAL A 183 -15.02 -5.13 -19.44
N GLU A 184 -14.03 -4.51 -18.78
CA GLU A 184 -13.51 -3.19 -19.13
C GLU A 184 -13.06 -3.10 -20.59
N GLU A 185 -12.16 -3.98 -21.02
CA GLU A 185 -11.61 -3.99 -22.39
C GLU A 185 -12.69 -4.12 -23.46
N VAL A 186 -13.70 -4.94 -23.21
CA VAL A 186 -14.80 -5.16 -24.19
C VAL A 186 -15.76 -3.98 -24.21
N LEU A 187 -16.16 -3.43 -23.07
CA LEU A 187 -17.08 -2.30 -23.01
C LEU A 187 -16.44 -1.01 -23.56
N GLU A 188 -15.18 -0.72 -23.21
CA GLU A 188 -14.42 0.39 -23.80
C GLU A 188 -14.30 0.28 -25.31
N SER A 189 -14.02 -0.93 -25.82
CA SER A 189 -13.94 -1.18 -27.26
C SER A 189 -15.26 -0.91 -27.96
N ARG A 190 -16.40 -1.28 -27.33
CA ARG A 190 -17.74 -1.02 -27.88
C ARG A 190 -18.10 0.46 -27.86
N LEU A 191 -17.79 1.18 -26.78
CA LEU A 191 -17.99 2.62 -26.70
C LEU A 191 -17.14 3.38 -27.73
N LYS A 192 -15.90 2.90 -27.97
CA LYS A 192 -15.05 3.43 -29.05
C LYS A 192 -15.69 3.23 -30.41
N GLY A 193 -16.21 2.02 -30.70
CA GLY A 193 -16.91 1.72 -31.92
C GLY A 193 -18.18 2.57 -32.14
N ASP A 194 -18.91 2.90 -31.09
CA ASP A 194 -20.06 3.81 -31.12
C ASP A 194 -19.64 5.25 -31.49
N LYS A 195 -18.60 5.79 -30.85
CA LYS A 195 -18.06 7.12 -31.15
C LYS A 195 -17.62 7.22 -32.62
N GLU A 196 -16.95 6.19 -33.13
CA GLU A 196 -16.58 6.11 -34.55
C GLU A 196 -17.82 6.08 -35.48
N ALA A 197 -18.85 5.30 -35.13
CA ALA A 197 -20.10 5.21 -35.92
C ALA A 197 -20.90 6.53 -35.91
N ARG A 198 -20.80 7.34 -34.87
CA ARG A 198 -21.42 8.66 -34.77
C ARG A 198 -20.60 9.76 -35.46
N GLY A 199 -19.47 9.42 -36.11
CA GLY A 199 -18.61 10.37 -36.84
C GLY A 199 -17.82 11.30 -35.91
N GLN A 200 -17.71 11.00 -34.64
CA GLN A 200 -16.85 11.72 -33.71
C GLN A 200 -15.40 11.32 -33.99
N LYS A 201 -14.51 12.31 -34.16
CA LYS A 201 -13.08 12.02 -34.34
C LYS A 201 -12.53 11.36 -33.07
N VAL A 202 -12.36 10.06 -33.14
CA VAL A 202 -11.54 9.33 -32.16
C VAL A 202 -10.10 9.46 -32.64
N GLU A 203 -9.24 10.11 -31.87
CA GLU A 203 -7.80 10.13 -32.18
C GLU A 203 -7.28 8.70 -32.08
N VAL A 204 -6.92 8.14 -33.23
CA VAL A 204 -6.52 6.76 -33.38
C VAL A 204 -5.01 6.71 -33.47
N ASP A 205 -4.37 6.07 -32.50
CA ASP A 205 -3.00 5.61 -32.67
C ASP A 205 -3.00 4.42 -33.65
N GLU A 206 -2.80 4.72 -34.96
CA GLU A 206 -2.90 3.76 -36.06
C GLU A 206 -2.04 2.50 -35.86
N LYS A 207 -0.94 2.61 -35.09
CA LYS A 207 -0.06 1.48 -34.77
C LYS A 207 -0.63 0.58 -33.67
N LYS A 208 -1.36 1.16 -32.69
CA LYS A 208 -2.09 0.38 -31.67
C LYS A 208 -3.26 -0.38 -32.30
N GLU A 209 -3.95 0.25 -33.26
CA GLU A 209 -5.06 -0.38 -33.99
C GLU A 209 -4.61 -1.56 -34.82
N ALA A 210 -3.48 -1.48 -35.49
CA ALA A 210 -2.98 -2.60 -36.29
C ALA A 210 -2.66 -3.84 -35.45
N GLN A 211 -2.22 -3.67 -34.19
CA GLN A 211 -2.00 -4.77 -33.25
C GLN A 211 -3.30 -5.20 -32.54
N LYS A 212 -4.20 -4.27 -32.19
CA LYS A 212 -5.51 -4.56 -31.59
C LYS A 212 -6.48 -5.17 -32.65
N LYS A 213 -6.51 -4.70 -33.89
CA LYS A 213 -7.32 -5.28 -35.00
C LYS A 213 -6.98 -6.74 -35.29
N ARG A 214 -5.78 -7.21 -34.97
CA ARG A 214 -5.43 -8.64 -34.99
C ARG A 214 -5.97 -9.43 -33.81
N LYS A 215 -6.32 -8.77 -32.71
CA LYS A 215 -6.76 -9.42 -31.45
C LYS A 215 -8.26 -9.29 -31.17
N ILE A 216 -8.92 -8.23 -31.61
CA ILE A 216 -10.34 -8.00 -31.31
C ILE A 216 -11.15 -8.10 -32.58
N LYS A 217 -11.82 -9.24 -32.79
CA LYS A 217 -12.71 -9.46 -33.96
C LYS A 217 -14.01 -8.66 -33.89
N ASP A 218 -14.37 -8.04 -32.79
CA ASP A 218 -15.68 -7.43 -32.50
C ASP A 218 -15.73 -5.89 -32.59
N THR A 219 -14.66 -5.21 -33.01
CA THR A 219 -14.74 -3.77 -33.29
C THR A 219 -15.43 -3.50 -34.63
N LYS A 220 -16.71 -3.75 -34.71
CA LYS A 220 -17.55 -3.15 -35.75
C LYS A 220 -17.99 -1.77 -35.23
N ALA A 221 -17.80 -0.72 -36.04
CA ALA A 221 -18.41 0.57 -35.79
C ALA A 221 -19.94 0.39 -35.82
N ILE A 222 -20.52 0.19 -34.65
CA ILE A 222 -21.97 0.00 -34.46
C ILE A 222 -22.44 1.12 -33.54
N GLN A 223 -23.42 1.89 -34.00
CA GLN A 223 -24.06 2.89 -33.15
C GLN A 223 -24.89 2.18 -32.07
N LEU A 224 -24.61 2.50 -30.82
CA LEU A 224 -25.31 1.97 -29.65
C LEU A 224 -26.52 2.89 -29.30
N ASP A 225 -27.48 2.35 -28.57
CA ASP A 225 -28.53 3.17 -27.95
C ASP A 225 -27.90 4.04 -26.82
N ASP A 226 -28.34 5.30 -26.72
CA ASP A 226 -27.80 6.25 -25.71
C ASP A 226 -27.97 5.73 -24.28
N LYS A 227 -29.02 4.98 -23.99
CA LYS A 227 -29.20 4.32 -22.68
C LYS A 227 -28.13 3.26 -22.43
N LEU A 228 -27.76 2.51 -23.47
CA LEU A 228 -26.74 1.47 -23.36
C LEU A 228 -25.34 2.08 -23.21
N VAL A 229 -25.10 3.22 -23.88
CA VAL A 229 -23.86 4.00 -23.71
C VAL A 229 -23.72 4.45 -22.23
N GLN A 230 -24.77 5.06 -21.69
CA GLN A 230 -24.78 5.49 -20.29
C GLN A 230 -24.59 4.29 -19.33
N GLU A 231 -25.26 3.16 -19.60
CA GLU A 231 -25.12 1.96 -18.79
C GLU A 231 -23.68 1.39 -18.83
N TYR A 232 -23.01 1.40 -19.99
CA TYR A 232 -21.61 1.00 -20.08
C TYR A 232 -20.68 1.94 -19.33
N GLU A 233 -20.91 3.25 -19.40
CA GLU A 233 -20.14 4.25 -18.66
C GLU A 233 -20.32 4.09 -17.13
N GLU A 234 -21.55 3.81 -16.67
CA GLU A 234 -21.83 3.53 -15.26
C GLU A 234 -21.14 2.24 -14.77
N VAL A 235 -21.12 1.19 -15.59
CA VAL A 235 -20.41 -0.07 -15.27
C VAL A 235 -18.91 0.17 -15.20
N LEU A 236 -18.35 0.86 -16.18
CA LEU A 236 -16.91 1.17 -16.20
C LEU A 236 -16.47 2.04 -15.02
N ALA A 237 -17.32 3.00 -14.62
CA ALA A 237 -17.04 3.84 -13.45
C ALA A 237 -17.02 3.06 -12.11
N LYS A 238 -17.58 1.83 -12.09
CA LYS A 238 -17.69 0.98 -10.90
C LYS A 238 -17.00 -0.38 -11.07
N ILE A 239 -16.16 -0.54 -12.10
CA ILE A 239 -15.66 -1.86 -12.49
C ILE A 239 -14.87 -2.56 -11.38
N ASP A 240 -14.11 -1.80 -10.61
CA ASP A 240 -13.31 -2.32 -9.51
C ASP A 240 -14.14 -2.75 -8.28
N ASN A 241 -15.44 -2.45 -8.29
CA ASN A 241 -16.35 -2.69 -7.17
C ASN A 241 -17.17 -3.98 -7.28
N TYR A 242 -17.14 -4.64 -8.44
CA TYR A 242 -17.96 -5.82 -8.69
C TYR A 242 -17.30 -7.09 -8.18
N GLY A 243 -18.05 -7.86 -7.40
CA GLY A 243 -17.67 -9.23 -7.00
C GLY A 243 -17.79 -10.23 -8.15
N GLY A 244 -17.33 -11.46 -7.94
CA GLY A 244 -17.31 -12.49 -8.98
C GLY A 244 -18.67 -12.82 -9.58
N ASP A 245 -19.71 -12.92 -8.75
CA ASP A 245 -21.07 -13.17 -9.21
C ASP A 245 -21.60 -12.01 -10.07
N GLU A 246 -21.33 -10.78 -9.66
CA GLU A 246 -21.76 -9.58 -10.39
C GLU A 246 -21.01 -9.47 -11.71
N LEU A 247 -19.69 -9.70 -11.75
CA LEU A 247 -18.90 -9.77 -12.97
C LEU A 247 -19.42 -10.89 -13.89
N GLY A 248 -19.80 -12.04 -13.36
CA GLY A 248 -20.43 -13.13 -14.10
C GLY A 248 -21.76 -12.73 -14.75
N LEU A 249 -22.58 -11.97 -14.01
CA LEU A 249 -23.83 -11.42 -14.55
C LEU A 249 -23.57 -10.40 -15.65
N LEU A 250 -22.58 -9.50 -15.49
CA LEU A 250 -22.20 -8.53 -16.54
C LEU A 250 -21.68 -9.23 -17.81
N ILE A 251 -20.82 -10.24 -17.66
CA ILE A 251 -20.30 -11.06 -18.77
C ILE A 251 -21.45 -11.69 -19.55
N THR A 252 -22.43 -12.25 -18.83
CA THR A 252 -23.60 -12.88 -19.44
C THR A 252 -24.54 -11.85 -20.08
N LYS A 253 -24.89 -10.78 -19.34
CA LYS A 253 -25.81 -9.71 -19.79
C LYS A 253 -25.34 -9.05 -21.07
N TYR A 254 -24.04 -8.72 -21.14
CA TYR A 254 -23.48 -8.03 -22.29
C TYR A 254 -22.86 -8.98 -23.31
N ASN A 255 -23.03 -10.29 -23.16
CA ASN A 255 -22.47 -11.31 -24.05
C ASN A 255 -20.96 -11.05 -24.32
N ILE A 256 -20.21 -10.90 -23.23
CA ILE A 256 -18.77 -10.65 -23.28
C ILE A 256 -18.06 -11.97 -23.56
N LYS A 257 -17.19 -11.98 -24.57
CA LYS A 257 -16.46 -13.16 -25.05
C LYS A 257 -14.97 -12.90 -25.06
N ASN A 258 -14.21 -13.96 -25.23
CA ASN A 258 -12.77 -13.85 -25.46
C ASN A 258 -12.50 -12.92 -26.66
N PRO A 259 -11.84 -11.79 -26.49
CA PRO A 259 -11.62 -10.81 -27.54
C PRO A 259 -10.73 -11.34 -28.70
N THR A 260 -9.94 -12.39 -28.44
CA THR A 260 -9.04 -12.99 -29.42
C THR A 260 -9.74 -14.04 -30.26
N THR A 261 -10.48 -14.95 -29.63
CA THR A 261 -11.10 -16.12 -30.29
C THR A 261 -12.57 -15.91 -30.63
N GLY A 262 -13.26 -15.01 -29.91
CA GLY A 262 -14.72 -14.87 -29.93
C GLY A 262 -15.44 -16.00 -29.20
N GLY A 263 -14.72 -16.84 -28.48
CA GLY A 263 -15.27 -17.95 -27.69
C GLY A 263 -15.89 -17.48 -26.37
N ASP A 264 -16.79 -18.32 -25.83
CA ASP A 264 -17.37 -18.07 -24.50
C ASP A 264 -16.31 -18.28 -23.42
N VAL A 265 -16.43 -17.54 -22.32
CA VAL A 265 -15.60 -17.71 -21.13
C VAL A 265 -16.40 -18.36 -20.01
N LEU A 266 -15.72 -19.13 -19.17
CA LEU A 266 -16.31 -19.72 -17.96
C LEU A 266 -16.65 -18.62 -16.94
N PRO A 267 -17.60 -18.87 -16.02
CA PRO A 267 -17.88 -17.94 -14.93
C PRO A 267 -16.62 -17.56 -14.14
N PRO A 268 -16.57 -16.36 -13.58
CA PRO A 268 -15.47 -15.94 -12.73
C PRO A 268 -15.26 -16.87 -11.54
N VAL A 269 -14.00 -17.22 -11.26
CA VAL A 269 -13.59 -17.97 -10.08
C VAL A 269 -12.53 -17.17 -9.34
N GLU A 270 -12.53 -17.27 -8.02
CA GLU A 270 -11.55 -16.61 -7.18
C GLU A 270 -10.16 -17.23 -7.38
N PHE A 271 -9.14 -16.38 -7.49
CA PHE A 271 -7.75 -16.77 -7.65
C PHE A 271 -6.88 -16.01 -6.65
N ASN A 272 -6.34 -16.72 -5.67
CA ASN A 272 -5.44 -16.10 -4.68
C ASN A 272 -4.12 -15.67 -5.32
N LEU A 273 -3.73 -14.42 -5.11
CA LEU A 273 -2.57 -13.80 -5.74
C LEU A 273 -1.23 -14.10 -5.06
N MET A 274 -1.18 -14.97 -4.05
CA MET A 274 0.08 -15.31 -3.39
C MET A 274 0.74 -16.55 -3.99
N PHE A 275 2.08 -16.52 -4.06
CA PHE A 275 2.88 -17.70 -4.38
C PHE A 275 3.07 -18.57 -3.15
N GLN A 276 2.40 -19.71 -3.13
CA GLN A 276 2.55 -20.70 -2.07
C GLN A 276 3.82 -21.54 -2.26
N THR A 277 4.48 -21.88 -1.17
CA THR A 277 5.66 -22.76 -1.12
C THR A 277 5.69 -23.59 0.17
N SER A 278 6.64 -24.50 0.27
CA SER A 278 6.92 -25.28 1.48
C SER A 278 8.22 -24.80 2.11
N ILE A 279 8.23 -24.62 3.43
CA ILE A 279 9.42 -24.23 4.19
C ILE A 279 10.00 -25.49 4.86
N GLY A 280 11.26 -25.79 4.53
CA GLY A 280 11.98 -26.96 5.05
C GLY A 280 11.69 -28.27 4.31
N PRO A 281 12.44 -29.35 4.63
CA PRO A 281 12.42 -30.60 3.89
C PRO A 281 11.19 -31.47 4.16
N SER A 282 10.52 -31.29 5.29
CA SER A 282 9.37 -32.12 5.71
C SER A 282 8.07 -31.73 5.01
N SER A 283 8.02 -30.66 4.23
CA SER A 283 6.82 -30.11 3.56
C SER A 283 5.63 -29.80 4.48
N ASN A 284 5.80 -29.88 5.80
CA ASN A 284 4.73 -29.70 6.77
C ASN A 284 4.49 -28.24 7.15
N LEU A 285 5.45 -27.34 6.85
CA LEU A 285 5.31 -25.92 7.10
C LEU A 285 4.99 -25.22 5.78
N ALA A 286 3.72 -24.89 5.58
CA ALA A 286 3.28 -24.08 4.46
C ALA A 286 3.75 -22.65 4.63
N GLY A 287 4.18 -22.04 3.53
CA GLY A 287 4.60 -20.64 3.47
C GLY A 287 4.25 -20.01 2.15
N TYR A 288 4.54 -18.73 2.05
CA TYR A 288 4.33 -17.93 0.85
C TYR A 288 5.52 -17.01 0.62
N LEU A 289 5.71 -16.60 -0.63
CA LEU A 289 6.46 -15.39 -0.94
C LEU A 289 5.58 -14.20 -0.59
N ARG A 290 6.08 -13.28 0.24
CA ARG A 290 5.29 -12.15 0.78
C ARG A 290 4.70 -11.25 -0.32
N PRO A 291 3.41 -10.86 -0.25
CA PRO A 291 2.79 -9.93 -1.20
C PRO A 291 3.07 -8.45 -0.90
N GLU A 292 3.58 -8.16 0.31
CA GLU A 292 3.93 -6.84 0.86
C GLU A 292 5.07 -6.97 1.89
N THR A 293 5.68 -5.89 2.30
CA THR A 293 6.74 -5.91 3.31
C THR A 293 6.26 -5.57 4.73
N ALA A 294 4.99 -5.17 4.87
CA ALA A 294 4.37 -4.68 6.10
C ALA A 294 4.35 -5.71 7.25
N GLN A 295 3.93 -6.95 6.96
CA GLN A 295 3.68 -7.95 8.01
C GLN A 295 4.90 -8.24 8.90
N GLY A 296 6.10 -8.25 8.30
CA GLY A 296 7.34 -8.40 9.06
C GLY A 296 7.60 -7.25 10.04
N GLN A 297 7.21 -6.05 9.67
CA GLN A 297 7.35 -4.85 10.50
C GLN A 297 6.40 -4.90 11.71
N PHE A 298 5.14 -5.33 11.51
CA PHE A 298 4.18 -5.50 12.61
C PHE A 298 4.63 -6.54 13.62
N LEU A 299 5.16 -7.67 13.16
CA LEU A 299 5.64 -8.74 14.04
C LEU A 299 6.90 -8.36 14.83
N THR A 300 7.65 -7.38 14.36
CA THR A 300 8.83 -6.84 15.05
C THR A 300 8.54 -5.59 15.87
N PHE A 301 7.30 -5.11 15.90
CA PHE A 301 6.88 -3.87 16.56
C PHE A 301 7.45 -3.68 17.96
N GLN A 302 7.31 -4.69 18.85
CA GLN A 302 7.81 -4.56 20.24
C GLN A 302 9.32 -4.35 20.31
N LYS A 303 10.09 -5.02 19.45
CA LYS A 303 11.54 -4.86 19.38
C LYS A 303 11.93 -3.48 18.87
N LEU A 304 11.16 -2.95 17.90
CA LEU A 304 11.36 -1.60 17.38
C LEU A 304 11.00 -0.54 18.39
N LEU A 305 9.90 -0.72 19.11
CA LEU A 305 9.49 0.17 20.20
C LEU A 305 10.52 0.19 21.33
N GLU A 306 11.06 -0.99 21.72
CA GLU A 306 12.15 -1.10 22.69
C GLU A 306 13.42 -0.42 22.18
N PHE A 307 13.79 -0.64 20.92
CA PHE A 307 14.95 0.04 20.30
C PHE A 307 14.76 1.55 20.28
N ASN A 308 13.55 2.04 20.04
CA ASN A 308 13.16 3.45 20.09
C ASN A 308 12.92 3.98 21.53
N GLN A 309 13.41 3.27 22.55
CA GLN A 309 13.31 3.68 23.95
C GLN A 309 11.88 3.94 24.43
N GLN A 310 10.92 3.15 23.95
CA GLN A 310 9.48 3.26 24.24
C GLN A 310 8.86 4.59 23.80
N SER A 311 9.52 5.33 22.90
CA SER A 311 9.04 6.64 22.45
C SER A 311 8.06 6.50 21.30
N MET A 312 6.94 7.23 21.38
CA MET A 312 5.89 7.33 20.36
C MET A 312 5.70 8.81 19.96
N PRO A 313 5.28 9.10 18.71
CA PRO A 313 5.16 8.21 17.57
C PRO A 313 6.52 7.83 16.98
N PHE A 314 6.58 6.74 16.22
CA PHE A 314 7.75 6.37 15.42
C PHE A 314 7.33 5.64 14.16
N ALA A 315 8.25 5.51 13.20
CA ALA A 315 8.03 4.75 11.98
C ALA A 315 9.11 3.70 11.76
N SER A 316 8.71 2.55 11.24
CA SER A 316 9.62 1.62 10.61
C SER A 316 9.52 1.73 9.09
N ALA A 317 10.61 1.36 8.39
CA ALA A 317 10.69 1.40 6.93
C ALA A 317 11.35 0.11 6.43
N CYS A 318 10.79 -0.51 5.39
CA CYS A 318 11.34 -1.73 4.81
C CYS A 318 11.42 -1.59 3.28
N ILE A 319 12.59 -1.90 2.70
CA ILE A 319 12.77 -1.97 1.26
C ILE A 319 13.06 -3.40 0.89
N GLY A 320 12.23 -4.00 0.05
CA GLY A 320 12.42 -5.41 -0.30
C GLY A 320 11.56 -5.89 -1.45
N LYS A 321 11.86 -7.10 -1.92
CA LYS A 321 11.04 -7.78 -2.92
C LYS A 321 9.71 -8.21 -2.33
N ALA A 322 8.66 -8.01 -3.12
CA ALA A 322 7.32 -8.53 -2.91
C ALA A 322 6.85 -9.29 -4.17
N PHE A 323 5.86 -10.14 -4.02
CA PHE A 323 5.46 -11.10 -5.06
C PHE A 323 3.93 -11.18 -5.13
N ARG A 324 3.39 -11.01 -6.32
CA ARG A 324 1.96 -11.19 -6.57
C ARG A 324 1.78 -12.06 -7.81
N ASN A 325 1.12 -13.18 -7.69
CA ASN A 325 0.89 -14.12 -8.78
C ASN A 325 -0.19 -13.58 -9.73
N GLU A 326 0.12 -12.47 -10.39
CA GLU A 326 -0.78 -11.78 -11.31
C GLU A 326 -1.36 -12.72 -12.36
N ILE A 327 -2.68 -12.66 -12.55
CA ILE A 327 -3.42 -13.49 -13.51
C ILE A 327 -2.95 -13.18 -14.95
N SER A 328 -2.86 -11.90 -15.29
CA SER A 328 -2.51 -11.45 -16.64
C SER A 328 -1.58 -10.24 -16.60
N PRO A 329 -0.27 -10.44 -16.30
CA PRO A 329 0.67 -9.34 -16.28
C PRO A 329 0.84 -8.73 -17.67
N ARG A 330 0.69 -7.40 -17.74
CA ARG A 330 0.74 -6.61 -18.98
C ARG A 330 1.46 -5.30 -18.72
N SER A 331 1.76 -4.56 -19.79
CA SER A 331 2.29 -3.17 -19.70
C SER A 331 3.68 -3.05 -19.04
N GLY A 332 4.58 -3.98 -19.35
CA GLY A 332 5.97 -3.92 -18.89
C GLY A 332 6.10 -3.94 -17.37
N LEU A 333 6.83 -2.98 -16.80
CA LEU A 333 7.07 -2.90 -15.36
C LEU A 333 5.86 -2.47 -14.52
N LEU A 334 4.76 -2.06 -15.14
CA LEU A 334 3.59 -1.55 -14.43
C LEU A 334 2.78 -2.65 -13.73
N ARG A 335 2.81 -3.89 -14.27
CA ARG A 335 2.15 -5.04 -13.65
C ARG A 335 3.01 -6.29 -13.79
N VAL A 336 3.69 -6.63 -12.74
CA VAL A 336 4.70 -7.69 -12.66
C VAL A 336 4.44 -8.64 -11.50
N ARG A 337 5.03 -9.84 -11.54
CA ARG A 337 4.87 -10.87 -10.51
C ARG A 337 5.90 -10.78 -9.39
N GLU A 338 7.03 -10.16 -9.66
CA GLU A 338 8.07 -9.85 -8.69
C GLU A 338 8.46 -8.39 -8.83
N PHE A 339 8.45 -7.64 -7.74
CA PHE A 339 8.73 -6.21 -7.74
C PHE A 339 9.41 -5.75 -6.46
N LEU A 340 10.07 -4.62 -6.53
CA LEU A 340 10.66 -3.97 -5.38
C LEU A 340 9.66 -2.98 -4.79
N MET A 341 9.39 -3.13 -3.48
CA MET A 341 8.60 -2.20 -2.69
C MET A 341 9.46 -1.47 -1.68
N ALA A 342 9.01 -0.29 -1.30
CA ALA A 342 9.46 0.41 -0.10
C ALA A 342 8.20 0.78 0.69
N GLU A 343 8.08 0.31 1.92
CA GLU A 343 6.91 0.53 2.77
C GLU A 343 7.33 1.13 4.10
N ILE A 344 6.48 2.01 4.60
CA ILE A 344 6.62 2.69 5.88
C ILE A 344 5.43 2.31 6.75
N GLU A 345 5.69 1.91 7.99
CA GLU A 345 4.67 1.71 9.01
C GLU A 345 4.87 2.77 10.09
N HIS A 346 4.05 3.83 10.03
CA HIS A 346 4.11 4.92 11.00
C HIS A 346 3.10 4.66 12.10
N PHE A 347 3.63 4.31 13.29
CA PHE A 347 2.85 3.97 14.47
C PHE A 347 2.48 5.23 15.24
N VAL A 348 1.18 5.41 15.49
CA VAL A 348 0.64 6.60 16.16
C VAL A 348 -0.34 6.24 17.27
N ASP A 349 -0.44 7.11 18.25
CA ASP A 349 -1.46 7.02 19.32
C ASP A 349 -2.87 7.13 18.70
N PRO A 350 -3.79 6.19 18.96
CA PRO A 350 -5.15 6.25 18.42
C PRO A 350 -5.95 7.47 18.88
N GLU A 351 -5.64 8.06 20.04
CA GLU A 351 -6.32 9.26 20.56
C GLU A 351 -5.71 10.57 20.03
N GLY A 352 -4.39 10.62 19.85
CA GLY A 352 -3.65 11.82 19.43
C GLY A 352 -3.08 11.78 18.03
N GLY A 353 -2.99 10.61 17.40
CA GLY A 353 -2.25 10.36 16.17
C GLY A 353 -2.88 10.96 14.90
N LYS A 354 -4.08 11.54 14.99
CA LYS A 354 -4.65 12.32 13.90
C LYS A 354 -3.94 13.66 13.68
N LYS A 355 -3.14 14.13 14.64
CA LYS A 355 -2.32 15.34 14.55
C LYS A 355 -0.87 14.99 14.31
N HIS A 356 -0.23 15.72 13.40
CA HIS A 356 1.18 15.54 13.12
C HIS A 356 2.00 16.77 13.53
N PRO A 357 3.08 16.62 14.34
CA PRO A 357 3.81 17.76 14.91
C PRO A 357 4.41 18.68 13.86
N ARG A 358 4.76 18.14 12.70
CA ARG A 358 5.35 18.88 11.58
C ARG A 358 4.35 19.20 10.46
N PHE A 359 3.04 19.04 10.69
CA PHE A 359 2.03 19.34 9.68
C PHE A 359 2.08 20.80 9.20
N HIS A 360 2.48 21.71 10.09
CA HIS A 360 2.66 23.14 9.76
C HIS A 360 3.68 23.41 8.66
N GLU A 361 4.63 22.48 8.41
CA GLU A 361 5.63 22.60 7.34
C GLU A 361 5.04 22.32 5.95
N VAL A 362 3.95 21.56 5.88
CA VAL A 362 3.37 21.06 4.62
C VAL A 362 1.96 21.58 4.34
N LYS A 363 1.27 22.17 5.31
CA LYS A 363 -0.15 22.57 5.23
C LYS A 363 -0.51 23.46 4.04
N ASP A 364 0.44 24.27 3.58
CA ASP A 364 0.23 25.22 2.49
C ASP A 364 0.61 24.64 1.10
N VAL A 365 1.05 23.36 1.05
CA VAL A 365 1.40 22.69 -0.21
C VAL A 365 0.11 22.27 -0.93
N GLU A 366 -0.02 22.71 -2.19
CA GLU A 366 -1.13 22.33 -3.06
C GLU A 366 -0.87 20.97 -3.72
N VAL A 367 -1.87 20.11 -3.68
CA VAL A 367 -1.88 18.79 -4.34
C VAL A 367 -3.16 18.60 -5.15
N GLY A 368 -3.07 17.81 -6.22
CA GLY A 368 -4.23 17.45 -7.02
C GLY A 368 -4.97 16.27 -6.39
N LEU A 369 -6.19 16.49 -5.94
CA LEU A 369 -7.02 15.47 -5.27
C LEU A 369 -8.22 15.06 -6.13
N LEU A 370 -8.46 13.77 -6.23
CA LEU A 370 -9.69 13.17 -6.74
C LEU A 370 -10.37 12.43 -5.59
N ASP A 371 -11.24 13.14 -4.88
CA ASP A 371 -11.90 12.62 -3.70
C ASP A 371 -13.06 11.66 -4.02
N ARG A 372 -13.47 10.89 -3.02
CA ARG A 372 -14.56 9.90 -3.09
C ARG A 372 -15.89 10.51 -3.53
N LYS A 373 -16.20 11.73 -3.12
CA LYS A 373 -17.49 12.38 -3.44
C LYS A 373 -17.56 12.73 -4.92
N VAL A 374 -16.46 13.22 -5.49
CA VAL A 374 -16.37 13.50 -6.93
C VAL A 374 -16.53 12.22 -7.74
N GLN A 375 -15.84 11.14 -7.34
CA GLN A 375 -15.94 9.83 -8.00
C GLN A 375 -17.36 9.25 -7.93
N LEU A 376 -18.04 9.33 -6.78
CA LEU A 376 -19.42 8.89 -6.63
C LEU A 376 -20.43 9.66 -7.50
N SER A 377 -20.10 10.91 -7.87
CA SER A 377 -20.91 11.69 -8.82
C SER A 377 -20.66 11.33 -10.29
N GLY A 378 -19.82 10.31 -10.57
CA GLY A 378 -19.43 9.92 -11.92
C GLY A 378 -18.43 10.86 -12.60
N GLN A 379 -17.80 11.75 -11.82
CA GLN A 379 -16.81 12.71 -12.33
C GLN A 379 -15.39 12.31 -11.96
N THR A 380 -14.44 12.73 -12.80
CA THR A 380 -13.01 12.49 -12.62
C THR A 380 -12.21 13.79 -12.48
N LYS A 381 -12.90 14.88 -12.10
CA LYS A 381 -12.29 16.22 -11.96
C LYS A 381 -11.30 16.25 -10.80
N ILE A 382 -10.06 16.59 -11.10
CA ILE A 382 -9.02 16.80 -10.09
C ILE A 382 -9.20 18.21 -9.50
N THR A 383 -9.27 18.29 -8.18
CA THR A 383 -9.30 19.55 -7.44
C THR A 383 -7.93 19.84 -6.87
N LYS A 384 -7.30 20.94 -7.27
CA LYS A 384 -6.06 21.43 -6.64
C LYS A 384 -6.43 22.23 -5.40
N MET A 385 -5.93 21.83 -4.25
CA MET A 385 -6.12 22.54 -2.98
C MET A 385 -4.92 22.31 -2.05
N SER A 386 -4.76 23.20 -1.06
CA SER A 386 -3.76 22.99 -0.02
C SER A 386 -4.12 21.78 0.84
N ILE A 387 -3.12 21.05 1.32
CA ILE A 387 -3.39 19.89 2.18
C ILE A 387 -4.03 20.33 3.51
N GLY A 388 -3.74 21.55 3.97
CA GLY A 388 -4.37 22.14 5.15
C GLY A 388 -5.88 22.33 4.98
N ASP A 389 -6.32 22.83 3.80
CA ASP A 389 -7.74 22.96 3.48
C ASP A 389 -8.39 21.58 3.31
N ALA A 390 -7.70 20.63 2.70
CA ALA A 390 -8.19 19.28 2.53
C ALA A 390 -8.45 18.57 3.88
N VAL A 391 -7.56 18.73 4.85
CA VAL A 391 -7.74 18.20 6.21
C VAL A 391 -8.84 18.96 6.95
N SER A 392 -8.85 20.30 6.87
CA SER A 392 -9.84 21.13 7.58
C SER A 392 -11.27 20.90 7.08
N SER A 393 -11.45 20.60 5.79
CA SER A 393 -12.74 20.25 5.18
C SER A 393 -13.17 18.80 5.44
N GLY A 394 -12.31 17.97 6.02
CA GLY A 394 -12.55 16.54 6.20
C GLY A 394 -12.51 15.74 4.88
N THR A 395 -11.87 16.26 3.85
CA THR A 395 -11.60 15.52 2.60
C THR A 395 -10.50 14.49 2.85
N VAL A 396 -9.46 14.88 3.59
CA VAL A 396 -8.42 13.99 4.13
C VAL A 396 -8.67 13.83 5.63
N ASP A 397 -8.69 12.61 6.13
CA ASP A 397 -9.18 12.27 7.48
C ASP A 397 -8.31 12.84 8.62
N SER A 398 -7.01 13.01 8.41
CA SER A 398 -6.09 13.42 9.47
C SER A 398 -4.90 14.25 8.97
N GLU A 399 -4.30 15.04 9.87
CA GLU A 399 -3.05 15.75 9.60
C GLU A 399 -1.90 14.79 9.29
N THR A 400 -1.86 13.62 9.96
CA THR A 400 -0.82 12.61 9.74
C THR A 400 -0.92 12.02 8.34
N LEU A 401 -2.11 11.63 7.90
CA LEU A 401 -2.32 11.15 6.53
C LEU A 401 -1.99 12.25 5.50
N GLY A 402 -2.45 13.49 5.74
CA GLY A 402 -2.14 14.64 4.91
C GLY A 402 -0.64 14.95 4.84
N PHE A 403 0.08 14.82 5.94
CA PHE A 403 1.53 14.97 5.97
C PHE A 403 2.21 13.98 5.02
N PHE A 404 1.87 12.69 5.11
CA PHE A 404 2.45 11.67 4.23
C PHE A 404 2.03 11.85 2.76
N ILE A 405 0.81 12.28 2.45
CA ILE A 405 0.40 12.64 1.08
C ILE A 405 1.36 13.68 0.49
N VAL A 406 1.67 14.73 1.24
CA VAL A 406 2.60 15.77 0.77
C VAL A 406 4.03 15.25 0.67
N ARG A 407 4.50 14.45 1.63
CA ARG A 407 5.85 13.86 1.57
C ARG A 407 6.00 12.93 0.35
N ILE A 408 4.97 12.16 0.01
CA ILE A 408 4.91 11.35 -1.21
C ILE A 408 4.98 12.24 -2.45
N TYR A 409 4.17 13.31 -2.50
CA TYR A 409 4.20 14.29 -3.59
C TYR A 409 5.62 14.86 -3.80
N GLN A 410 6.24 15.36 -2.73
CA GLN A 410 7.58 15.94 -2.77
C GLN A 410 8.63 14.93 -3.25
N PHE A 411 8.55 13.68 -2.79
CA PHE A 411 9.44 12.60 -3.23
C PHE A 411 9.27 12.31 -4.73
N LEU A 412 8.04 12.13 -5.22
CA LEU A 412 7.76 11.83 -6.63
C LEU A 412 8.25 12.95 -7.55
N VAL A 413 8.02 14.21 -7.18
CA VAL A 413 8.53 15.36 -7.92
C VAL A 413 10.07 15.41 -7.89
N ARG A 414 10.69 15.10 -6.74
CA ARG A 414 12.15 15.08 -6.57
C ARG A 414 12.83 14.02 -7.44
N VAL A 415 12.19 12.86 -7.68
CA VAL A 415 12.73 11.83 -8.58
C VAL A 415 12.39 12.05 -10.05
N GLY A 416 11.61 13.09 -10.39
CA GLY A 416 11.38 13.54 -11.76
C GLY A 416 9.95 13.39 -12.27
N ALA A 417 8.97 13.09 -11.42
CA ALA A 417 7.57 13.13 -11.82
C ALA A 417 7.14 14.55 -12.22
N ASP A 418 6.35 14.67 -13.26
CA ASP A 418 5.73 15.91 -13.68
C ASP A 418 4.54 16.23 -12.74
N PRO A 419 4.55 17.37 -12.00
CA PRO A 419 3.47 17.71 -11.08
C PRO A 419 2.08 17.81 -11.73
N GLU A 420 2.01 18.18 -13.03
CA GLU A 420 0.74 18.28 -13.75
C GLU A 420 0.21 16.87 -14.19
N LYS A 421 1.03 15.86 -14.08
CA LYS A 421 0.72 14.44 -14.37
C LYS A 421 0.68 13.59 -13.11
N LEU A 422 0.48 14.22 -11.95
CA LEU A 422 0.41 13.58 -10.64
C LEU A 422 -0.88 13.96 -9.93
N ARG A 423 -1.62 12.97 -9.44
CA ARG A 423 -2.81 13.18 -8.61
C ARG A 423 -2.85 12.19 -7.45
N PHE A 424 -3.66 12.51 -6.45
CA PHE A 424 -4.02 11.57 -5.38
C PHE A 424 -5.50 11.20 -5.52
N ARG A 425 -5.79 9.91 -5.67
CA ARG A 425 -7.14 9.37 -5.78
C ARG A 425 -7.52 8.69 -4.47
N GLN A 426 -8.64 9.09 -3.88
CA GLN A 426 -9.17 8.44 -2.68
C GLN A 426 -9.90 7.16 -3.06
N HIS A 427 -9.64 6.06 -2.35
CA HIS A 427 -10.40 4.82 -2.49
C HIS A 427 -11.87 5.01 -2.12
N MET A 428 -12.76 4.38 -2.86
CA MET A 428 -14.17 4.27 -2.48
C MET A 428 -14.32 3.22 -1.39
N ALA A 429 -15.44 3.26 -0.64
CA ALA A 429 -15.63 2.42 0.54
C ALA A 429 -15.52 0.91 0.28
N ASN A 430 -15.86 0.48 -0.91
CA ASN A 430 -15.83 -0.92 -1.37
C ASN A 430 -14.50 -1.34 -2.04
N GLU A 431 -13.64 -0.38 -2.40
CA GLU A 431 -12.27 -0.66 -2.88
C GLU A 431 -11.28 -0.81 -1.72
N MET A 432 -11.59 -0.24 -0.57
CA MET A 432 -10.66 -0.26 0.56
C MET A 432 -10.37 -1.69 1.01
N ALA A 433 -9.08 -1.97 1.24
CA ALA A 433 -8.67 -3.18 1.91
C ALA A 433 -9.41 -3.33 3.25
N HIS A 434 -9.68 -4.55 3.66
CA HIS A 434 -10.48 -4.86 4.87
C HIS A 434 -9.90 -4.31 6.18
N TYR A 435 -8.68 -3.83 6.16
CA TYR A 435 -7.95 -3.24 7.30
C TYR A 435 -7.87 -1.71 7.25
N ALA A 436 -8.20 -1.08 6.13
CA ALA A 436 -8.02 0.36 5.94
C ALA A 436 -9.26 1.16 6.37
N ALA A 437 -9.03 2.28 7.04
CA ALA A 437 -10.06 3.28 7.38
C ALA A 437 -10.18 4.37 6.30
N ASP A 438 -9.05 4.79 5.72
CA ASP A 438 -8.96 5.68 4.56
C ASP A 438 -7.70 5.32 3.74
N CYS A 439 -7.75 5.52 2.43
CA CYS A 439 -6.63 5.23 1.53
C CYS A 439 -6.61 6.20 0.35
N TRP A 440 -5.40 6.66 0.01
CA TRP A 440 -5.13 7.57 -1.09
C TRP A 440 -3.99 7.03 -1.96
N ASP A 441 -4.24 6.89 -3.26
CA ASP A 441 -3.22 6.48 -4.23
C ASP A 441 -2.59 7.68 -4.90
N ALA A 442 -1.28 7.79 -4.85
CA ALA A 442 -0.54 8.68 -5.73
C ALA A 442 -0.45 8.03 -7.11
N GLU A 443 -1.17 8.59 -8.06
CA GLU A 443 -1.24 8.11 -9.44
C GLU A 443 -0.47 9.04 -10.37
N MET A 444 0.31 8.45 -11.28
CA MET A 444 1.05 9.15 -12.33
C MET A 444 0.40 8.88 -13.69
N LEU A 445 0.13 9.95 -14.44
CA LEU A 445 -0.44 9.84 -15.78
C LEU A 445 0.62 9.36 -16.77
N THR A 446 0.38 8.20 -17.36
CA THR A 446 1.25 7.59 -18.36
C THR A 446 0.47 7.35 -19.67
N SER A 447 1.15 6.86 -20.69
CA SER A 447 0.50 6.41 -21.93
C SER A 447 -0.42 5.18 -21.75
N TYR A 448 -0.43 4.59 -20.56
CA TYR A 448 -1.35 3.54 -20.14
C TYR A 448 -2.54 4.07 -19.32
N GLY A 449 -2.63 5.38 -19.11
CA GLY A 449 -3.57 6.02 -18.22
C GLY A 449 -2.95 6.38 -16.86
N TRP A 450 -3.79 6.62 -15.90
CA TRP A 450 -3.38 6.86 -14.51
C TRP A 450 -2.91 5.54 -13.88
N ILE A 451 -1.69 5.56 -13.35
CA ILE A 451 -1.05 4.39 -12.74
C ILE A 451 -0.79 4.69 -11.28
N GLU A 452 -1.36 3.91 -10.40
CA GLU A 452 -1.04 3.88 -8.98
C GLU A 452 0.43 3.52 -8.79
N CYS A 453 1.21 4.44 -8.22
CA CYS A 453 2.63 4.26 -7.93
C CYS A 453 2.92 4.17 -6.43
N VAL A 454 2.09 4.80 -5.60
CA VAL A 454 2.20 4.78 -4.14
C VAL A 454 0.81 4.74 -3.53
N GLY A 455 0.53 3.77 -2.67
CA GLY A 455 -0.62 3.78 -1.77
C GLY A 455 -0.27 4.49 -0.46
N CYS A 456 -1.22 5.21 0.13
CA CYS A 456 -1.09 5.81 1.46
C CYS A 456 -2.36 5.52 2.27
N ALA A 457 -2.29 4.55 3.16
CA ALA A 457 -3.44 4.02 3.88
C ALA A 457 -3.38 4.29 5.39
N ASP A 458 -4.52 4.56 6.00
CA ASP A 458 -4.73 4.41 7.45
C ASP A 458 -5.22 2.99 7.72
N ARG A 459 -4.34 2.12 8.21
CA ARG A 459 -4.63 0.71 8.54
C ARG A 459 -5.29 0.56 9.91
N SER A 460 -5.52 1.66 10.63
CA SER A 460 -5.97 1.63 12.03
C SER A 460 -5.06 0.74 12.89
N ALA A 461 -5.60 0.09 13.91
CA ALA A 461 -4.86 -0.84 14.76
C ALA A 461 -5.04 -2.32 14.34
N TYR A 462 -5.47 -2.58 13.10
CA TYR A 462 -5.92 -3.90 12.67
C TYR A 462 -4.84 -4.98 12.80
N ASP A 463 -3.71 -4.81 12.12
CA ASP A 463 -2.66 -5.83 12.03
C ASP A 463 -2.08 -6.19 13.41
N LEU A 464 -1.71 -5.19 14.20
CA LEU A 464 -1.20 -5.41 15.55
C LEU A 464 -2.22 -6.12 16.44
N THR A 465 -3.51 -5.78 16.31
CA THR A 465 -4.60 -6.40 17.07
C THR A 465 -4.81 -7.87 16.71
N VAL A 466 -4.87 -8.21 15.42
CA VAL A 466 -5.12 -9.60 15.01
C VAL A 466 -3.94 -10.50 15.33
N HIS A 467 -2.71 -10.03 15.14
CA HIS A 467 -1.52 -10.78 15.52
C HIS A 467 -1.38 -10.95 17.04
N SER A 468 -1.66 -9.89 17.82
CA SER A 468 -1.68 -9.97 19.28
C SER A 468 -2.70 -11.01 19.77
N LYS A 469 -3.93 -10.95 19.26
CA LYS A 469 -4.99 -11.93 19.59
C LYS A 469 -4.61 -13.37 19.22
N LYS A 470 -4.01 -13.57 18.05
CA LYS A 470 -3.62 -14.91 17.56
C LYS A 470 -2.49 -15.52 18.36
N THR A 471 -1.49 -14.72 18.73
CA THR A 471 -0.24 -15.21 19.32
C THR A 471 -0.18 -15.06 20.85
N GLY A 472 -1.01 -14.19 21.42
CA GLY A 472 -0.91 -13.75 22.83
C GLY A 472 0.26 -12.80 23.09
N ALA A 473 1.02 -12.41 22.06
CA ALA A 473 2.10 -11.44 22.20
C ALA A 473 1.51 -10.02 22.39
N PRO A 474 2.02 -9.22 23.36
CA PRO A 474 1.52 -7.87 23.60
C PRO A 474 2.07 -6.90 22.55
N LEU A 475 1.41 -6.76 21.40
CA LEU A 475 1.75 -5.78 20.37
C LEU A 475 1.07 -4.44 20.69
N CYS A 476 1.41 -3.86 21.84
CA CYS A 476 0.82 -2.64 22.37
C CYS A 476 1.87 -1.76 23.03
N VAL A 477 1.54 -0.50 23.22
CA VAL A 477 2.34 0.50 23.92
C VAL A 477 1.86 0.57 25.38
N ARG A 478 2.81 0.69 26.32
CA ARG A 478 2.55 0.90 27.74
C ARG A 478 3.24 2.17 28.20
N GLU A 479 2.46 3.19 28.44
CA GLU A 479 2.95 4.50 28.88
C GLU A 479 2.60 4.77 30.32
N THR A 480 3.55 5.27 31.10
CA THR A 480 3.25 5.80 32.44
C THR A 480 2.55 7.14 32.29
N ARG A 481 1.34 7.25 32.83
CA ARG A 481 0.59 8.51 32.81
C ARG A 481 1.32 9.55 33.68
N SER A 482 1.40 10.76 33.18
CA SER A 482 1.93 11.90 33.96
C SER A 482 1.07 12.17 35.21
N GLU A 483 -0.24 12.03 35.07
CA GLU A 483 -1.22 12.08 36.14
C GLU A 483 -2.02 10.77 36.17
N PRO A 484 -2.08 10.07 37.28
CA PRO A 484 -2.85 8.85 37.42
C PRO A 484 -4.34 9.10 37.18
N LEU A 485 -4.94 8.31 36.24
CA LEU A 485 -6.35 8.41 35.96
C LEU A 485 -7.17 7.70 37.04
N LYS A 486 -8.08 8.43 37.68
CA LYS A 486 -9.03 7.86 38.65
C LYS A 486 -10.27 7.43 37.89
N ILE A 487 -10.48 6.13 37.75
CA ILE A 487 -11.64 5.54 37.12
C ILE A 487 -12.57 5.05 38.22
N GLU A 488 -13.76 5.62 38.27
CA GLU A 488 -14.84 5.10 39.11
C GLU A 488 -15.61 4.04 38.35
N GLU A 489 -15.51 2.80 38.80
CA GLU A 489 -16.16 1.67 38.17
C GLU A 489 -16.86 0.77 39.19
N TYR A 490 -17.94 0.12 38.79
CA TYR A 490 -18.57 -0.92 39.60
C TYR A 490 -17.76 -2.21 39.45
N GLN A 491 -17.07 -2.61 40.52
CA GLN A 491 -16.34 -3.87 40.59
C GLN A 491 -17.21 -4.96 41.19
N VAL A 492 -17.00 -6.17 40.69
CA VAL A 492 -17.73 -7.34 41.13
C VAL A 492 -16.78 -8.28 41.86
N ASP A 493 -17.05 -8.55 43.12
CA ASP A 493 -16.33 -9.53 43.91
C ASP A 493 -17.21 -10.77 44.07
N LEU A 494 -16.66 -11.93 43.74
CA LEU A 494 -17.33 -13.23 43.91
C LEU A 494 -16.76 -13.96 45.12
N ASP A 495 -17.61 -14.43 46.02
CA ASP A 495 -17.20 -15.39 47.06
C ASP A 495 -17.00 -16.79 46.42
N LYS A 496 -15.80 -17.02 45.90
CA LYS A 496 -15.47 -18.28 45.20
C LYS A 496 -15.69 -19.55 46.04
N LYS A 497 -15.63 -19.42 47.40
CA LYS A 497 -15.86 -20.56 48.31
C LYS A 497 -17.32 -20.97 48.33
N LYS A 498 -18.24 -20.03 48.23
CA LYS A 498 -19.68 -20.30 48.22
C LYS A 498 -20.22 -20.46 46.81
N PHE A 499 -19.63 -19.76 45.83
CA PHE A 499 -20.06 -19.74 44.43
C PHE A 499 -19.91 -21.11 43.75
N GLY A 500 -18.75 -21.73 43.92
CA GLY A 500 -18.48 -23.08 43.36
C GLY A 500 -19.48 -24.17 43.79
N PRO A 501 -19.75 -24.34 45.13
CA PRO A 501 -20.73 -25.32 45.59
C PRO A 501 -22.18 -25.06 45.10
N LYS A 502 -22.58 -23.79 44.93
CA LYS A 502 -23.93 -23.44 44.43
C LYS A 502 -24.12 -23.81 42.95
N PHE A 503 -23.20 -23.42 42.10
CA PHE A 503 -23.33 -23.59 40.65
C PHE A 503 -22.65 -24.82 40.07
N LYS A 504 -21.85 -25.55 40.85
CA LYS A 504 -21.20 -26.83 40.48
C LYS A 504 -20.57 -26.79 39.09
N LYS A 505 -21.08 -27.58 38.14
CA LYS A 505 -20.57 -27.70 36.76
C LYS A 505 -20.74 -26.40 35.94
N ASP A 506 -21.74 -25.57 36.27
CA ASP A 506 -22.06 -24.36 35.55
C ASP A 506 -21.32 -23.14 36.12
N GLY A 507 -20.56 -23.32 37.23
CA GLY A 507 -19.90 -22.24 37.95
C GLY A 507 -18.99 -21.36 37.09
N LYS A 508 -18.18 -21.97 36.21
CA LYS A 508 -17.31 -21.20 35.28
C LYS A 508 -18.09 -20.37 34.26
N THR A 509 -19.21 -20.90 33.76
CA THR A 509 -20.05 -20.18 32.78
C THR A 509 -20.73 -18.99 33.44
N VAL A 510 -21.22 -19.16 34.67
CA VAL A 510 -21.83 -18.08 35.45
C VAL A 510 -20.80 -17.04 35.87
N GLU A 511 -19.59 -17.46 36.31
CA GLU A 511 -18.47 -16.56 36.64
C GLU A 511 -18.10 -15.69 35.44
N ALA A 512 -17.91 -16.29 34.26
CA ALA A 512 -17.61 -15.56 33.02
C ALA A 512 -18.72 -14.58 32.62
N ALA A 513 -20.00 -14.97 32.79
CA ALA A 513 -21.12 -14.08 32.50
C ALA A 513 -21.14 -12.86 33.45
N VAL A 514 -20.83 -13.07 34.72
CA VAL A 514 -20.76 -12.00 35.73
C VAL A 514 -19.58 -11.06 35.47
N GLU A 515 -18.42 -11.61 35.11
CA GLU A 515 -17.21 -10.82 34.79
C GLU A 515 -17.42 -9.96 33.53
N ASN A 516 -18.21 -10.43 32.56
CA ASN A 516 -18.50 -9.73 31.30
C ASN A 516 -19.67 -8.74 31.37
N LEU A 517 -20.27 -8.49 32.54
CA LEU A 517 -21.35 -7.50 32.70
C LEU A 517 -20.86 -6.08 32.38
N SER A 518 -21.64 -5.33 31.61
CA SER A 518 -21.38 -3.91 31.35
C SER A 518 -21.45 -3.07 32.63
N GLN A 519 -20.77 -1.92 32.66
CA GLN A 519 -20.77 -1.02 33.83
C GLN A 519 -22.19 -0.54 34.17
N GLU A 520 -23.02 -0.27 33.18
CA GLU A 520 -24.43 0.10 33.37
C GLU A 520 -25.24 -1.02 34.05
N LEU A 521 -25.04 -2.27 33.62
CA LEU A 521 -25.65 -3.43 34.26
C LEU A 521 -25.14 -3.65 35.67
N ARG A 522 -23.84 -3.50 35.91
CA ARG A 522 -23.25 -3.61 37.25
C ARG A 522 -23.81 -2.55 38.21
N GLU A 523 -24.01 -1.30 37.74
CA GLU A 523 -24.64 -0.25 38.52
C GLU A 523 -26.07 -0.63 38.90
N LYS A 524 -26.89 -1.04 37.91
CA LYS A 524 -28.25 -1.48 38.14
C LYS A 524 -28.32 -2.65 39.11
N LEU A 525 -27.52 -3.68 38.90
CA LEU A 525 -27.48 -4.86 39.75
C LEU A 525 -26.99 -4.52 41.18
N SER A 526 -26.06 -3.57 41.34
CA SER A 526 -25.64 -3.07 42.66
C SER A 526 -26.80 -2.45 43.44
N LEU A 527 -27.65 -1.67 42.75
CA LEU A 527 -28.84 -1.09 43.35
C LEU A 527 -29.89 -2.14 43.72
N ASP A 528 -30.11 -3.12 42.80
CA ASP A 528 -31.07 -4.19 43.02
C ASP A 528 -30.62 -5.14 44.12
N LEU A 529 -29.30 -5.44 44.22
CA LEU A 529 -28.72 -6.26 45.29
C LEU A 529 -28.91 -5.63 46.66
N LYS A 530 -28.81 -4.29 46.74
CA LYS A 530 -29.07 -3.54 47.99
C LYS A 530 -30.53 -3.51 48.39
N LYS A 531 -31.47 -3.54 47.40
CA LYS A 531 -32.92 -3.50 47.66
C LYS A 531 -33.50 -4.86 47.97
N SER A 532 -33.20 -5.87 47.18
CA SER A 532 -33.86 -7.19 47.18
C SER A 532 -32.99 -8.30 47.80
N GLY A 533 -31.67 -8.05 47.98
CA GLY A 533 -30.72 -9.06 48.41
C GLY A 533 -30.39 -10.14 47.38
N LYS A 534 -30.99 -10.05 46.17
CA LYS A 534 -30.83 -11.00 45.09
C LYS A 534 -30.82 -10.27 43.75
N VAL A 535 -30.13 -10.83 42.73
CA VAL A 535 -30.09 -10.34 41.38
C VAL A 535 -30.24 -11.48 40.39
N GLU A 536 -30.88 -11.20 39.26
CA GLU A 536 -31.02 -12.14 38.15
C GLU A 536 -30.13 -11.69 36.99
N ILE A 537 -29.34 -12.62 36.44
CA ILE A 537 -28.40 -12.38 35.35
C ILE A 537 -28.71 -13.35 34.23
N ASP A 538 -28.66 -12.85 32.98
CA ASP A 538 -28.80 -13.68 31.79
C ASP A 538 -27.52 -14.49 31.55
N VAL A 539 -27.61 -15.83 31.60
CA VAL A 539 -26.51 -16.76 31.37
C VAL A 539 -26.95 -17.82 30.36
N PRO A 540 -26.68 -17.60 29.05
CA PRO A 540 -27.06 -18.58 28.03
C PRO A 540 -26.44 -19.96 28.30
N GLY A 541 -27.29 -21.00 28.23
CA GLY A 541 -26.85 -22.39 28.41
C GLY A 541 -26.88 -22.91 29.87
N VAL A 542 -27.34 -22.09 30.86
CA VAL A 542 -27.52 -22.50 32.25
C VAL A 542 -29.00 -22.39 32.62
N GLY A 543 -29.61 -23.47 33.04
CA GLY A 543 -31.04 -23.49 33.43
C GLY A 543 -31.97 -22.97 32.34
N ASN A 544 -32.82 -21.98 32.71
CA ASN A 544 -33.74 -21.31 31.78
C ASN A 544 -33.08 -20.15 31.01
N GLY A 545 -31.76 -20.03 31.02
CA GLY A 545 -31.04 -18.87 30.49
C GLY A 545 -30.89 -17.72 31.47
N LYS A 546 -31.46 -17.86 32.71
CA LYS A 546 -31.38 -16.87 33.77
C LYS A 546 -30.93 -17.51 35.09
N VAL A 547 -30.07 -16.80 35.80
CA VAL A 547 -29.49 -17.28 37.04
C VAL A 547 -29.69 -16.26 38.16
N GLU A 548 -30.29 -16.70 39.26
CA GLU A 548 -30.43 -15.89 40.48
C GLU A 548 -29.17 -16.02 41.36
N ILE A 549 -28.61 -14.88 41.74
CA ILE A 549 -27.44 -14.79 42.57
C ILE A 549 -27.76 -13.97 43.81
N ASP A 550 -27.51 -14.57 44.98
CA ASP A 550 -27.75 -13.91 46.29
C ASP A 550 -26.57 -12.99 46.66
N LYS A 551 -26.83 -11.98 47.48
CA LYS A 551 -25.83 -11.02 48.00
C LYS A 551 -24.66 -11.69 48.74
N ASP A 552 -24.86 -12.92 49.24
CA ASP A 552 -23.80 -13.66 49.95
C ASP A 552 -22.77 -14.28 49.00
N LEU A 553 -23.04 -14.27 47.70
CA LEU A 553 -22.19 -14.83 46.66
C LEU A 553 -21.49 -13.78 45.83
N ILE A 554 -22.10 -12.59 45.74
CA ILE A 554 -21.64 -11.49 44.91
C ILE A 554 -21.72 -10.17 45.68
N ASN A 555 -20.71 -9.37 45.55
CA ASN A 555 -20.71 -7.97 46.00
C ASN A 555 -20.40 -7.08 44.79
N ILE A 556 -21.21 -6.06 44.58
CA ILE A 556 -21.03 -5.10 43.46
C ILE A 556 -20.96 -3.69 44.09
N GLU A 557 -19.76 -3.14 44.11
CA GLU A 557 -19.51 -1.84 44.73
C GLU A 557 -18.81 -0.91 43.73
N LYS A 558 -19.15 0.38 43.84
CA LYS A 558 -18.43 1.43 43.14
C LYS A 558 -17.08 1.64 43.80
N ARG A 559 -16.00 1.38 43.08
CA ARG A 559 -14.63 1.56 43.59
C ARG A 559 -13.84 2.47 42.65
N THR A 560 -12.90 3.19 43.21
CA THR A 560 -11.96 3.99 42.45
C THR A 560 -10.74 3.14 42.14
N ARG A 561 -10.52 2.84 40.84
CA ARG A 561 -9.27 2.27 40.37
C ARG A 561 -8.36 3.42 39.91
N ILE A 562 -7.13 3.41 40.39
CA ILE A 562 -6.11 4.37 39.96
C ILE A 562 -5.28 3.69 38.86
N GLU A 563 -5.33 4.25 37.67
CA GLU A 563 -4.57 3.76 36.53
C GLU A 563 -3.32 4.60 36.32
N HIS A 564 -2.18 4.01 36.59
CA HIS A 564 -0.87 4.63 36.42
C HIS A 564 -0.27 4.41 35.04
N VAL A 565 -0.72 3.36 34.32
CA VAL A 565 -0.20 2.95 33.03
C VAL A 565 -1.36 2.92 32.04
N ARG A 566 -1.19 3.63 30.94
CA ARG A 566 -2.08 3.54 29.76
C ARG A 566 -1.53 2.46 28.83
N GLU A 567 -2.37 1.51 28.45
CA GLU A 567 -2.06 0.51 27.44
C GLU A 567 -2.94 0.73 26.22
N TYR A 568 -2.35 0.78 25.03
CA TYR A 568 -3.08 0.92 23.78
C TYR A 568 -2.36 0.23 22.62
N THR A 569 -3.13 -0.21 21.63
CA THR A 569 -2.61 -0.69 20.34
C THR A 569 -2.52 0.51 19.39
N PRO A 570 -1.34 0.85 18.84
CA PRO A 570 -1.23 2.00 17.93
C PRO A 570 -2.00 1.81 16.64
N ASN A 571 -2.47 2.92 16.07
CA ASN A 571 -2.87 2.98 14.67
C ASN A 571 -1.62 3.07 13.79
N VAL A 572 -1.77 2.69 12.53
CA VAL A 572 -0.68 2.65 11.56
C VAL A 572 -1.07 3.44 10.33
N ILE A 573 -0.19 4.36 9.91
CA ILE A 573 -0.27 5.02 8.60
C ILE A 573 0.81 4.41 7.73
N GLU A 574 0.40 3.87 6.57
CA GLU A 574 1.24 3.11 5.65
C GLU A 574 1.38 3.81 4.30
N PRO A 575 2.50 4.45 3.99
CA PRO A 575 2.94 4.75 2.63
C PRO A 575 3.66 3.56 1.99
N ALA A 576 3.14 3.03 0.87
CA ALA A 576 3.64 1.86 0.16
C ALA A 576 4.03 2.20 -1.29
N PHE A 577 5.31 2.09 -1.64
CA PHE A 577 5.89 2.56 -2.90
C PHE A 577 6.22 1.40 -3.84
N GLY A 578 5.61 1.38 -5.02
CA GLY A 578 5.95 0.48 -6.11
C GLY A 578 7.13 1.01 -6.93
N ILE A 579 8.37 0.66 -6.57
CA ILE A 579 9.58 1.27 -7.15
C ILE A 579 9.67 1.06 -8.67
N GLY A 580 9.25 -0.10 -9.19
CA GLY A 580 9.23 -0.37 -10.63
C GLY A 580 8.23 0.50 -11.40
N ARG A 581 7.04 0.75 -10.82
CA ARG A 581 6.02 1.64 -11.38
C ARG A 581 6.51 3.09 -11.42
N ILE A 582 7.11 3.57 -10.32
CA ILE A 582 7.72 4.90 -10.24
C ILE A 582 8.81 5.05 -11.28
N LEU A 583 9.71 4.08 -11.40
CA LEU A 583 10.81 4.09 -12.35
C LEU A 583 10.31 4.22 -13.79
N TYR A 584 9.34 3.40 -14.21
CA TYR A 584 8.77 3.47 -15.56
C TYR A 584 8.06 4.79 -15.81
N SER A 585 7.22 5.23 -14.89
CA SER A 585 6.44 6.47 -15.04
C SER A 585 7.34 7.71 -15.11
N VAL A 586 8.39 7.76 -14.28
CA VAL A 586 9.39 8.83 -14.35
C VAL A 586 10.14 8.83 -15.69
N MET A 587 10.55 7.64 -16.20
CA MET A 587 11.18 7.56 -17.51
C MET A 587 10.27 8.10 -18.62
N GLU A 588 8.96 7.82 -18.55
CA GLU A 588 8.00 8.34 -19.52
C GLU A 588 7.83 9.86 -19.40
N HIS A 589 7.76 10.40 -18.16
CA HIS A 589 7.62 11.83 -17.90
C HIS A 589 8.84 12.66 -18.35
N VAL A 590 10.05 12.10 -18.28
CA VAL A 590 11.28 12.82 -18.66
C VAL A 590 11.71 12.55 -20.09
N TYR A 591 11.07 11.62 -20.80
CA TYR A 591 11.44 11.26 -22.16
C TYR A 591 11.16 12.39 -23.15
N TRP A 592 12.08 12.57 -24.08
CA TRP A 592 11.93 13.43 -25.26
C TRP A 592 12.88 12.99 -26.37
N SER A 593 12.55 13.26 -27.61
CA SER A 593 13.40 13.01 -28.77
C SER A 593 14.02 14.31 -29.28
N ARG A 594 15.29 14.25 -29.68
CA ARG A 594 15.96 15.40 -30.27
C ARG A 594 15.44 15.67 -31.68
N GLU A 595 15.37 16.93 -32.09
CA GLU A 595 15.03 17.30 -33.47
C GLU A 595 15.98 16.63 -34.46
N GLY A 596 15.44 16.12 -35.57
CA GLY A 596 16.19 15.41 -36.62
C GLY A 596 16.71 14.03 -36.21
N SER A 597 16.23 13.45 -35.10
CA SER A 597 16.62 12.09 -34.69
C SER A 597 16.12 11.03 -35.67
N GLU A 598 14.98 11.22 -36.32
CA GLU A 598 14.45 10.33 -37.35
C GLU A 598 15.34 10.32 -38.59
N GLU A 599 15.79 11.49 -39.05
CA GLU A 599 16.69 11.63 -40.20
C GLU A 599 18.05 11.00 -39.96
N ARG A 600 18.52 11.01 -38.70
CA ARG A 600 19.79 10.43 -38.29
C ARG A 600 19.72 8.93 -37.99
N GLY A 601 18.52 8.33 -37.99
CA GLY A 601 18.32 6.94 -37.63
C GLY A 601 18.73 6.60 -36.20
N VAL A 602 18.87 7.61 -35.35
CA VAL A 602 19.29 7.49 -33.94
C VAL A 602 18.18 8.06 -33.06
N SER A 603 17.35 7.21 -32.51
CA SER A 603 16.53 7.61 -31.36
C SER A 603 17.49 7.88 -30.19
N ALA A 604 17.37 9.05 -29.60
CA ALA A 604 18.26 9.63 -28.60
C ALA A 604 18.51 8.76 -27.39
#